data_b5a40857ba2652c86e9fb48d959b103c
#
_entry.id   b5a40857ba2652c86e9fb48d959b103c
#
_cell.length_a   1.000
_cell.length_b   1.000
_cell.length_c   1.000
_cell.angle_alpha   90.00
_cell.angle_beta   90.00
_cell.angle_gamma   90.00
#
_symmetry.space_group_name_H-M   'P 1'
#
loop_
_entity.id
_entity.type
_entity.pdbx_description
1 polymer ?
#
loop_
_entity_poly.entity_id
_entity_poly.type
_entity_poly.pdbx_seq_one_letter_code
_entity_poly.pdbx_strand_id
1 'polypeptide(L)'
;MRNLPFAMLSLLVVVGCQRQGTSSNPSAGNQTSLTEARRGFQTRLARRESAGEPVPAPPRLFVTVHYDSPAGKLAAYRSPLPQDGKKHPAILWITGGDCNTIDDGVWKEAPPENDQTASAFRKAGIIMMFPSLRGGNDNPGFKEGFFGEVDDVLAAADYLARQTAVDPKRIYLGGHSTGGTLVLLAAESSDRFRAVFSFGPADDVAGYGPEYLPFNTSDRRELELRSPGRWLHSIQSPVFVFEGTQQGNLRALQAMARSSSNSLAHFHSVRGATHFSILAPTTKLIAAKILKDTGPASNITFSEEELNRPFAR
;
A
#
# COMPACT_ATOMS: atom_id res chain seq x y z
N MET A 1 92.00 -22.72 19.26
CA MET A 1 91.71 -22.38 20.65
C MET A 1 90.27 -21.85 20.77
N ARG A 2 89.55 -22.40 21.69
CA ARG A 2 88.18 -22.11 22.11
C ARG A 2 87.02 -22.72 21.30
N ASN A 3 86.59 -23.81 21.86
CA ASN A 3 85.37 -24.55 21.56
C ASN A 3 84.14 -23.71 21.92
N LEU A 4 83.11 -23.80 21.07
CA LEU A 4 81.73 -23.40 21.47
C LEU A 4 80.80 -24.61 21.20
N PRO A 5 79.87 -24.87 22.17
CA PRO A 5 79.04 -26.06 22.06
C PRO A 5 77.79 -25.85 21.23
N PHE A 6 77.39 -26.93 20.59
CA PHE A 6 76.13 -27.11 19.88
C PHE A 6 74.96 -27.00 20.87
N ALA A 7 74.04 -26.08 20.64
CA ALA A 7 72.76 -26.06 21.30
C ALA A 7 71.70 -26.76 20.40
N MET A 8 71.16 -27.84 20.92
CA MET A 8 70.07 -28.60 20.34
C MET A 8 68.74 -27.82 20.50
N LEU A 9 68.11 -27.40 19.40
CA LEU A 9 66.83 -26.72 19.41
C LEU A 9 65.72 -27.77 19.23
N SER A 10 65.01 -28.07 20.30
CA SER A 10 63.86 -28.96 20.30
C SER A 10 62.64 -28.26 19.66
N LEU A 11 62.19 -28.81 18.57
CA LEU A 11 60.99 -28.33 17.82
C LEU A 11 59.74 -28.86 18.54
N LEU A 12 59.02 -28.01 19.25
CA LEU A 12 57.70 -28.30 19.79
C LEU A 12 56.66 -28.10 18.66
N VAL A 13 56.11 -29.21 18.17
CA VAL A 13 54.93 -29.20 17.26
C VAL A 13 53.69 -28.94 18.08
N VAL A 14 53.15 -27.72 18.03
CA VAL A 14 51.84 -27.40 18.58
C VAL A 14 50.79 -27.79 17.52
N VAL A 15 50.09 -28.88 17.77
CA VAL A 15 48.88 -29.26 16.99
C VAL A 15 47.76 -28.34 17.41
N GLY A 16 47.54 -27.28 16.61
CA GLY A 16 46.39 -26.40 16.74
C GLY A 16 45.15 -27.10 16.22
N CYS A 17 44.26 -27.52 17.11
CA CYS A 17 42.88 -27.86 16.73
C CYS A 17 42.17 -26.61 16.23
N GLN A 18 42.07 -26.44 14.91
CA GLN A 18 41.14 -25.53 14.28
C GLN A 18 39.72 -26.03 14.55
N ARG A 19 39.02 -25.44 15.53
CA ARG A 19 37.58 -25.52 15.60
C ARG A 19 37.03 -24.78 14.37
N GLN A 20 36.54 -25.53 13.39
CA GLN A 20 35.60 -24.97 12.39
C GLN A 20 34.36 -24.47 13.12
N GLY A 21 34.32 -23.17 13.33
CA GLY A 21 33.11 -22.48 13.72
C GLY A 21 32.14 -22.58 12.53
N THR A 22 31.18 -23.50 12.61
CA THR A 22 29.99 -23.42 11.78
C THR A 22 29.29 -22.12 12.15
N SER A 23 29.44 -21.10 11.30
CA SER A 23 28.56 -19.92 11.33
C SER A 23 27.18 -20.45 10.91
N SER A 24 26.37 -20.81 11.92
CA SER A 24 24.95 -20.91 11.74
C SER A 24 24.47 -19.51 11.34
N ASN A 25 24.12 -19.33 10.06
CA ASN A 25 23.26 -18.21 9.68
C ASN A 25 22.09 -18.19 10.67
N PRO A 26 21.75 -17.04 11.27
CA PRO A 26 20.54 -16.96 12.08
C PRO A 26 19.42 -17.40 11.14
N SER A 27 18.77 -18.50 11.46
CA SER A 27 17.51 -18.92 10.84
C SER A 27 16.64 -17.68 10.80
N ALA A 28 16.06 -17.36 9.65
CA ALA A 28 15.03 -16.35 9.52
C ALA A 28 13.93 -16.73 10.53
N GLY A 29 14.02 -16.16 11.73
CA GLY A 29 13.01 -16.33 12.76
C GLY A 29 11.69 -15.87 12.15
N ASN A 30 10.65 -16.65 12.33
CA ASN A 30 9.32 -16.38 11.82
C ASN A 30 8.91 -14.97 12.32
N GLN A 31 9.07 -13.95 11.49
CA GLN A 31 8.68 -12.59 11.87
C GLN A 31 7.16 -12.58 11.97
N THR A 32 6.64 -12.05 13.08
CA THR A 32 5.20 -11.88 13.30
C THR A 32 4.62 -11.01 12.17
N SER A 33 3.58 -11.47 11.49
CA SER A 33 2.88 -10.71 10.46
C SER A 33 2.10 -9.54 11.05
N LEU A 34 1.78 -8.52 10.22
CA LEU A 34 0.93 -7.41 10.65
C LEU A 34 -0.44 -7.91 11.15
N THR A 35 -1.03 -8.88 10.47
CA THR A 35 -2.32 -9.48 10.87
C THR A 35 -2.26 -10.11 12.26
N GLU A 36 -1.19 -10.83 12.57
CA GLU A 36 -0.99 -11.40 13.92
C GLU A 36 -0.74 -10.31 14.95
N ALA A 37 0.06 -9.31 14.61
CA ALA A 37 0.40 -8.20 15.49
C ALA A 37 -0.80 -7.32 15.85
N ARG A 38 -1.79 -7.20 14.94
CA ARG A 38 -3.06 -6.49 15.15
C ARG A 38 -4.06 -7.29 15.99
N ARG A 39 -3.90 -8.61 16.07
CA ARG A 39 -4.87 -9.48 16.74
C ARG A 39 -5.04 -9.12 18.23
N GLY A 40 -6.28 -8.81 18.62
CA GLY A 40 -6.64 -8.44 19.98
C GLY A 40 -6.20 -7.05 20.41
N PHE A 41 -5.51 -6.28 19.55
CA PHE A 41 -5.21 -4.89 19.85
C PHE A 41 -6.47 -4.03 19.70
N GLN A 42 -6.69 -3.14 20.66
CA GLN A 42 -7.78 -2.17 20.64
C GLN A 42 -7.19 -0.76 20.67
N THR A 43 -7.45 -0.01 19.61
CA THR A 43 -6.99 1.38 19.52
C THR A 43 -7.72 2.27 20.53
N ARG A 44 -7.00 3.28 21.06
CA ARG A 44 -7.54 4.29 21.96
C ARG A 44 -7.55 5.63 21.25
N LEU A 45 -8.73 6.04 20.83
CA LEU A 45 -8.91 7.30 20.12
C LEU A 45 -8.82 8.48 21.09
N ALA A 46 -7.96 9.45 20.76
CA ALA A 46 -7.80 10.70 21.51
C ALA A 46 -8.87 11.74 21.11
N ARG A 47 -9.38 11.64 19.87
CA ARG A 47 -10.44 12.50 19.35
C ARG A 47 -11.35 11.70 18.43
N ARG A 48 -12.55 12.23 18.22
CA ARG A 48 -13.55 11.66 17.32
C ARG A 48 -13.97 12.74 16.32
N GLU A 49 -13.98 12.36 15.06
CA GLU A 49 -14.38 13.22 13.96
C GLU A 49 -15.51 12.54 13.19
N SER A 50 -16.44 13.32 12.70
CA SER A 50 -17.48 12.89 11.77
C SER A 50 -17.53 13.88 10.60
N ALA A 51 -17.90 13.40 9.43
CA ALA A 51 -18.16 14.19 8.23
C ALA A 51 -19.63 14.04 7.85
N GLY A 52 -20.14 14.94 6.99
CA GLY A 52 -21.53 14.88 6.54
C GLY A 52 -21.76 13.80 5.48
N GLU A 53 -23.02 13.67 5.03
CA GLU A 53 -23.42 12.71 4.00
C GLU A 53 -22.56 12.83 2.72
N PRO A 54 -22.35 11.70 1.98
CA PRO A 54 -21.70 11.74 0.69
C PRO A 54 -22.46 12.61 -0.30
N VAL A 55 -21.73 13.39 -1.11
CA VAL A 55 -22.35 14.18 -2.17
C VAL A 55 -22.97 13.25 -3.22
N PRO A 56 -24.21 13.50 -3.70
CA PRO A 56 -24.82 12.69 -4.74
C PRO A 56 -23.94 12.62 -6.00
N ALA A 57 -23.57 11.41 -6.40
CA ALA A 57 -22.72 11.21 -7.57
C ALA A 57 -23.49 11.34 -8.88
N PRO A 58 -22.86 11.81 -9.98
CA PRO A 58 -23.46 11.79 -11.33
C PRO A 58 -23.72 10.32 -11.75
N PRO A 59 -24.98 9.90 -12.00
CA PRO A 59 -25.33 8.48 -12.17
C PRO A 59 -24.64 7.78 -13.36
N ARG A 60 -24.20 8.56 -14.36
CA ARG A 60 -23.44 8.04 -15.49
C ARG A 60 -21.97 7.73 -15.16
N LEU A 61 -21.45 8.30 -14.10
CA LEU A 61 -20.07 8.13 -13.66
C LEU A 61 -19.97 7.18 -12.48
N PHE A 62 -20.82 7.39 -11.46
CA PHE A 62 -20.85 6.60 -10.23
C PHE A 62 -22.28 6.46 -9.71
N VAL A 63 -22.49 5.38 -9.00
CA VAL A 63 -23.67 5.15 -8.16
C VAL A 63 -23.22 5.04 -6.72
N THR A 64 -23.95 5.66 -5.81
CA THR A 64 -23.74 5.46 -4.36
C THR A 64 -24.22 4.08 -3.98
N VAL A 65 -23.35 3.30 -3.38
CA VAL A 65 -23.64 1.96 -2.87
C VAL A 65 -23.22 1.86 -1.42
N HIS A 66 -23.64 0.80 -0.74
CA HIS A 66 -23.22 0.52 0.63
C HIS A 66 -22.64 -0.88 0.71
N TYR A 67 -21.63 -1.05 1.56
CA TYR A 67 -21.00 -2.32 1.84
C TYR A 67 -20.92 -2.58 3.34
N ASP A 68 -20.98 -3.85 3.74
CA ASP A 68 -20.93 -4.22 5.15
C ASP A 68 -19.45 -4.33 5.56
N SER A 69 -19.08 -3.67 6.65
CA SER A 69 -17.76 -3.65 7.29
C SER A 69 -17.92 -3.98 8.78
N PRO A 70 -16.85 -4.34 9.49
CA PRO A 70 -16.87 -4.48 10.95
C PRO A 70 -17.36 -3.21 11.70
N ALA A 71 -17.18 -2.03 11.10
CA ALA A 71 -17.68 -0.77 11.66
C ALA A 71 -19.20 -0.55 11.43
N GLY A 72 -19.81 -1.32 10.53
CA GLY A 72 -21.20 -1.21 10.11
C GLY A 72 -21.35 -1.07 8.60
N LYS A 73 -22.47 -0.51 8.15
CA LYS A 73 -22.75 -0.29 6.73
C LYS A 73 -22.16 1.02 6.28
N LEU A 74 -21.15 0.95 5.38
CA LEU A 74 -20.38 2.09 4.90
C LEU A 74 -20.76 2.44 3.46
N ALA A 75 -20.72 3.75 3.11
CA ALA A 75 -20.99 4.24 1.77
C ALA A 75 -19.78 4.06 0.82
N ALA A 76 -20.05 4.02 -0.48
CA ALA A 76 -19.02 4.07 -1.52
C ALA A 76 -19.58 4.62 -2.83
N TYR A 77 -18.73 5.21 -3.65
CA TYR A 77 -19.05 5.44 -5.06
C TYR A 77 -18.50 4.30 -5.90
N ARG A 78 -19.34 3.66 -6.69
CA ARG A 78 -18.95 2.60 -7.62
C ARG A 78 -19.40 2.97 -9.04
N SER A 79 -18.51 2.81 -10.03
CA SER A 79 -18.90 2.98 -11.44
C SER A 79 -20.06 2.04 -11.79
N PRO A 80 -20.95 2.42 -12.73
CA PRO A 80 -22.00 1.53 -13.22
C PRO A 80 -21.40 0.18 -13.66
N LEU A 81 -22.13 -0.91 -13.40
CA LEU A 81 -21.70 -2.24 -13.84
C LEU A 81 -22.01 -2.44 -15.32
N PRO A 82 -21.07 -2.96 -16.13
CA PRO A 82 -21.34 -3.39 -17.50
C PRO A 82 -22.47 -4.43 -17.56
N GLN A 83 -23.30 -4.34 -18.60
CA GLN A 83 -24.44 -5.25 -18.83
C GLN A 83 -24.18 -6.19 -20.03
N ASP A 84 -22.90 -6.48 -20.31
CA ASP A 84 -22.47 -7.28 -21.47
C ASP A 84 -22.33 -8.79 -21.15
N GLY A 85 -22.71 -9.19 -19.94
CA GLY A 85 -22.63 -10.58 -19.47
C GLY A 85 -21.22 -11.09 -19.19
N LYS A 86 -20.19 -10.21 -19.28
CA LYS A 86 -18.79 -10.58 -19.04
C LYS A 86 -18.31 -10.22 -17.64
N LYS A 87 -17.19 -10.81 -17.26
CA LYS A 87 -16.45 -10.47 -16.05
C LYS A 87 -15.36 -9.43 -16.38
N HIS A 88 -15.31 -8.38 -15.57
CA HIS A 88 -14.38 -7.26 -15.73
C HIS A 88 -13.42 -7.15 -14.56
N PRO A 89 -12.20 -6.65 -14.76
CA PRO A 89 -11.33 -6.27 -13.65
C PRO A 89 -11.95 -5.11 -12.87
N ALA A 90 -11.64 -5.05 -11.57
CA ALA A 90 -12.08 -3.97 -10.70
C ALA A 90 -10.92 -3.40 -9.90
N ILE A 91 -11.02 -2.11 -9.56
CA ILE A 91 -10.06 -1.44 -8.67
C ILE A 91 -10.78 -0.67 -7.58
N LEU A 92 -10.32 -0.84 -6.34
CA LEU A 92 -10.58 0.09 -5.25
C LEU A 92 -9.54 1.21 -5.31
N TRP A 93 -9.98 2.45 -5.15
CA TRP A 93 -9.08 3.59 -5.08
C TRP A 93 -9.32 4.40 -3.81
N ILE A 94 -8.26 4.61 -3.03
CA ILE A 94 -8.28 5.39 -1.79
C ILE A 94 -7.64 6.74 -2.07
N THR A 95 -8.39 7.83 -1.83
CA THR A 95 -7.92 9.20 -2.06
C THR A 95 -6.86 9.61 -1.05
N GLY A 96 -6.10 10.66 -1.38
CA GLY A 96 -5.20 11.33 -0.45
C GLY A 96 -5.93 12.31 0.47
N GLY A 97 -5.22 12.89 1.42
CA GLY A 97 -5.78 13.80 2.39
C GLY A 97 -6.66 13.09 3.43
N ASP A 98 -7.93 13.44 3.52
CA ASP A 98 -8.88 12.67 4.33
C ASP A 98 -9.31 11.40 3.57
N CYS A 99 -8.56 10.32 3.76
CA CYS A 99 -8.81 9.07 3.05
C CYS A 99 -10.06 8.32 3.52
N ASN A 100 -10.72 8.76 4.58
CA ASN A 100 -11.96 8.16 5.09
C ASN A 100 -13.20 8.71 4.39
N THR A 101 -13.13 9.93 3.86
CA THR A 101 -14.28 10.64 3.28
C THR A 101 -14.21 10.62 1.76
N ILE A 102 -15.35 10.48 1.11
CA ILE A 102 -15.52 10.61 -0.34
C ILE A 102 -16.37 11.85 -0.65
N ASP A 103 -16.00 12.56 -1.70
CA ASP A 103 -16.67 13.75 -2.16
C ASP A 103 -16.67 13.85 -3.70
N ASP A 104 -17.05 15.00 -4.22
CA ASP A 104 -17.12 15.25 -5.66
C ASP A 104 -15.74 15.40 -6.34
N GLY A 105 -14.64 15.49 -5.59
CA GLY A 105 -13.27 15.49 -6.10
C GLY A 105 -12.91 14.22 -6.86
N VAL A 106 -13.60 13.10 -6.60
CA VAL A 106 -13.35 11.82 -7.29
C VAL A 106 -13.88 11.77 -8.73
N TRP A 107 -14.70 12.74 -9.17
CA TRP A 107 -15.18 12.84 -10.56
C TRP A 107 -15.02 14.22 -11.19
N LYS A 108 -14.76 15.26 -10.42
CA LYS A 108 -14.44 16.59 -10.97
C LYS A 108 -13.12 16.53 -11.71
N GLU A 109 -13.14 17.00 -12.96
CA GLU A 109 -11.91 17.07 -13.74
C GLU A 109 -10.90 17.99 -13.04
N ALA A 110 -9.67 17.52 -12.94
CA ALA A 110 -8.54 18.24 -12.41
C ALA A 110 -7.41 18.25 -13.45
N PRO A 111 -6.52 19.26 -13.41
CA PRO A 111 -5.39 19.29 -14.31
C PRO A 111 -4.48 18.06 -14.08
N PRO A 112 -3.79 17.58 -15.13
CA PRO A 112 -2.92 16.39 -15.04
C PRO A 112 -1.84 16.48 -13.95
N GLU A 113 -1.47 17.68 -13.55
CA GLU A 113 -0.49 17.94 -12.48
C GLU A 113 -1.00 17.55 -11.10
N ASN A 114 -2.33 17.37 -10.94
CA ASN A 114 -2.95 16.93 -9.67
C ASN A 114 -4.30 16.25 -9.93
N ASP A 115 -4.35 15.22 -10.78
CA ASP A 115 -5.57 14.46 -11.04
C ASP A 115 -5.80 13.40 -9.95
N GLN A 116 -6.57 13.74 -8.93
CA GLN A 116 -6.96 12.84 -7.85
C GLN A 116 -8.05 11.83 -8.24
N THR A 117 -8.68 11.99 -9.42
CA THR A 117 -9.81 11.17 -9.85
C THR A 117 -9.40 9.75 -10.24
N ALA A 118 -8.14 9.51 -10.57
CA ALA A 118 -7.64 8.26 -11.16
C ALA A 118 -8.54 7.77 -12.32
N SER A 119 -9.18 8.70 -13.03
CA SER A 119 -10.24 8.44 -14.03
C SER A 119 -9.80 7.54 -15.19
N ALA A 120 -8.50 7.36 -15.36
CA ALA A 120 -7.92 6.46 -16.36
C ALA A 120 -8.46 5.02 -16.23
N PHE A 121 -8.68 4.54 -15.01
CA PHE A 121 -9.24 3.20 -14.78
C PHE A 121 -10.65 3.09 -15.32
N ARG A 122 -11.53 4.01 -14.95
CA ARG A 122 -12.92 4.04 -15.41
C ARG A 122 -13.02 4.25 -16.93
N LYS A 123 -12.21 5.17 -17.49
CA LYS A 123 -12.15 5.43 -18.93
C LYS A 123 -11.65 4.21 -19.73
N ALA A 124 -10.88 3.32 -19.11
CA ALA A 124 -10.43 2.05 -19.68
C ALA A 124 -11.44 0.89 -19.53
N GLY A 125 -12.61 1.12 -18.92
CA GLY A 125 -13.62 0.08 -18.69
C GLY A 125 -13.36 -0.82 -17.48
N ILE A 126 -12.44 -0.44 -16.59
CA ILE A 126 -12.22 -1.10 -15.32
C ILE A 126 -13.28 -0.62 -14.33
N ILE A 127 -13.94 -1.56 -13.66
CA ILE A 127 -14.91 -1.21 -12.60
C ILE A 127 -14.17 -0.54 -11.46
N MET A 128 -14.56 0.69 -11.13
CA MET A 128 -13.87 1.50 -10.14
C MET A 128 -14.76 1.76 -8.93
N MET A 129 -14.19 1.67 -7.72
CA MET A 129 -14.91 1.97 -6.48
C MET A 129 -14.03 2.83 -5.56
N PHE A 130 -14.64 3.90 -5.03
CA PHE A 130 -14.11 4.74 -3.97
C PHE A 130 -14.87 4.44 -2.69
N PRO A 131 -14.34 3.65 -1.76
CA PRO A 131 -15.01 3.42 -0.49
C PRO A 131 -14.84 4.63 0.43
N SER A 132 -15.91 5.06 1.08
CA SER A 132 -15.84 5.84 2.31
C SER A 132 -15.64 4.88 3.48
N LEU A 133 -14.78 5.22 4.41
CA LEU A 133 -14.38 4.33 5.49
C LEU A 133 -15.05 4.75 6.81
N ARG A 134 -14.80 4.00 7.88
CA ARG A 134 -15.33 4.31 9.22
C ARG A 134 -15.09 5.76 9.61
N GLY A 135 -16.09 6.42 10.19
CA GLY A 135 -16.01 7.82 10.61
C GLY A 135 -15.82 8.83 9.48
N GLY A 136 -15.79 8.39 8.22
CA GLY A 136 -15.88 9.28 7.06
C GLY A 136 -17.32 9.47 6.62
N ASN A 137 -17.65 10.62 6.04
CA ASN A 137 -19.02 10.99 5.72
C ASN A 137 -19.95 10.76 6.93
N ASP A 138 -21.12 10.17 6.75
CA ASP A 138 -22.07 9.79 7.81
C ASP A 138 -21.95 8.32 8.23
N ASN A 139 -20.83 7.68 7.89
CA ASN A 139 -20.59 6.28 8.20
C ASN A 139 -20.46 6.03 9.72
N PRO A 140 -20.91 4.86 10.20
CA PRO A 140 -20.70 4.44 11.58
C PRO A 140 -19.20 4.27 11.90
N GLY A 141 -18.89 4.26 13.20
CA GLY A 141 -17.54 4.17 13.72
C GLY A 141 -16.84 5.52 13.79
N PHE A 142 -15.54 5.50 13.93
CA PHE A 142 -14.68 6.68 14.01
C PHE A 142 -13.41 6.45 13.23
N LYS A 143 -12.78 7.52 12.74
CA LYS A 143 -11.47 7.45 12.14
C LYS A 143 -10.47 6.89 13.16
N GLU A 144 -9.76 5.84 12.78
CA GLU A 144 -8.77 5.17 13.64
C GLU A 144 -7.33 5.42 13.17
N GLY A 145 -7.15 6.23 12.13
CA GLY A 145 -5.85 6.62 11.61
C GLY A 145 -5.07 5.42 11.06
N PHE A 146 -5.62 4.75 10.07
CA PHE A 146 -5.07 3.59 9.35
C PHE A 146 -5.14 2.26 10.11
N PHE A 147 -5.86 2.15 11.24
CA PHE A 147 -6.00 0.86 11.93
C PHE A 147 -7.23 0.09 11.42
N GLY A 148 -8.42 0.41 11.88
CA GLY A 148 -9.63 -0.29 11.45
C GLY A 148 -10.01 -0.02 9.99
N GLU A 149 -9.53 1.06 9.39
CA GLU A 149 -9.73 1.37 7.97
C GLU A 149 -9.18 0.28 7.05
N VAL A 150 -8.16 -0.48 7.47
CA VAL A 150 -7.69 -1.67 6.74
C VAL A 150 -8.82 -2.69 6.57
N ASP A 151 -9.56 -2.95 7.63
CA ASP A 151 -10.67 -3.91 7.61
C ASP A 151 -11.82 -3.43 6.71
N ASP A 152 -12.04 -2.11 6.66
CA ASP A 152 -13.05 -1.50 5.77
C ASP A 152 -12.65 -1.64 4.29
N VAL A 153 -11.36 -1.45 3.96
CA VAL A 153 -10.82 -1.68 2.60
C VAL A 153 -10.99 -3.12 2.17
N LEU A 154 -10.70 -4.09 3.06
CA LEU A 154 -10.89 -5.51 2.77
C LEU A 154 -12.37 -5.85 2.59
N ALA A 155 -13.25 -5.30 3.41
CA ALA A 155 -14.70 -5.47 3.28
C ALA A 155 -15.25 -4.88 1.95
N ALA A 156 -14.71 -3.73 1.51
CA ALA A 156 -15.06 -3.14 0.21
C ALA A 156 -14.61 -4.05 -0.96
N ALA A 157 -13.45 -4.69 -0.84
CA ALA A 157 -12.98 -5.68 -1.83
C ALA A 157 -13.90 -6.90 -1.88
N ASP A 158 -14.37 -7.37 -0.73
CA ASP A 158 -15.34 -8.47 -0.65
C ASP A 158 -16.70 -8.09 -1.26
N TYR A 159 -17.13 -6.84 -1.08
CA TYR A 159 -18.31 -6.32 -1.77
C TYR A 159 -18.15 -6.36 -3.29
N LEU A 160 -17.02 -5.89 -3.82
CA LEU A 160 -16.74 -5.95 -5.27
C LEU A 160 -16.71 -7.39 -5.80
N ALA A 161 -16.10 -8.32 -5.07
CA ALA A 161 -16.01 -9.72 -5.48
C ALA A 161 -17.37 -10.40 -5.66
N ARG A 162 -18.38 -9.94 -4.94
CA ARG A 162 -19.75 -10.45 -5.04
C ARG A 162 -20.57 -9.86 -6.22
N GLN A 163 -20.04 -8.83 -6.90
CA GLN A 163 -20.74 -8.23 -8.03
C GLN A 163 -20.69 -9.14 -9.27
N THR A 164 -21.83 -9.32 -9.92
CA THR A 164 -21.95 -10.25 -11.07
C THR A 164 -21.04 -9.92 -12.24
N ALA A 165 -20.75 -8.63 -12.49
CA ALA A 165 -19.86 -8.19 -13.55
C ALA A 165 -18.37 -8.14 -13.16
N VAL A 166 -18.00 -8.41 -11.89
CA VAL A 166 -16.61 -8.36 -11.43
C VAL A 166 -15.95 -9.73 -11.53
N ASP A 167 -14.72 -9.76 -12.04
CA ASP A 167 -13.85 -10.92 -11.93
C ASP A 167 -13.20 -10.93 -10.53
N PRO A 168 -13.58 -11.85 -9.64
CA PRO A 168 -13.07 -11.86 -8.26
C PRO A 168 -11.57 -12.16 -8.15
N LYS A 169 -10.96 -12.68 -9.24
CA LYS A 169 -9.50 -12.91 -9.33
C LYS A 169 -8.74 -11.70 -9.86
N ARG A 170 -9.44 -10.66 -10.28
CA ARG A 170 -8.85 -9.46 -10.89
C ARG A 170 -9.33 -8.20 -10.17
N ILE A 171 -9.23 -8.22 -8.83
CA ILE A 171 -9.49 -7.07 -7.97
C ILE A 171 -8.15 -6.46 -7.57
N TYR A 172 -7.98 -5.19 -7.89
CA TYR A 172 -6.79 -4.40 -7.62
C TYR A 172 -7.09 -3.35 -6.55
N LEU A 173 -6.04 -2.85 -5.93
CA LEU A 173 -6.12 -1.78 -4.95
C LEU A 173 -5.14 -0.68 -5.32
N GLY A 174 -5.55 0.57 -5.23
CA GLY A 174 -4.65 1.71 -5.41
C GLY A 174 -5.00 2.84 -4.46
N GLY A 175 -4.05 3.71 -4.19
CA GLY A 175 -4.28 4.88 -3.36
C GLY A 175 -3.13 5.87 -3.38
N HIS A 176 -3.43 7.11 -3.00
CA HIS A 176 -2.48 8.22 -3.05
C HIS A 176 -2.26 8.83 -1.66
N SER A 177 -1.01 9.18 -1.35
CA SER A 177 -0.63 9.88 -0.11
C SER A 177 -1.08 9.09 1.14
N THR A 178 -1.99 9.62 1.96
CA THR A 178 -2.63 8.90 3.08
C THR A 178 -3.34 7.64 2.60
N GLY A 179 -4.05 7.71 1.46
CA GLY A 179 -4.59 6.52 0.79
C GLY A 179 -3.50 5.54 0.36
N GLY A 180 -2.34 6.03 -0.10
CA GLY A 180 -1.17 5.21 -0.41
C GLY A 180 -0.65 4.45 0.81
N THR A 181 -0.60 5.10 1.98
CA THR A 181 -0.23 4.47 3.26
C THR A 181 -1.23 3.38 3.65
N LEU A 182 -2.54 3.68 3.53
CA LEU A 182 -3.58 2.72 3.89
C LEU A 182 -3.57 1.48 2.99
N VAL A 183 -3.42 1.65 1.67
CA VAL A 183 -3.40 0.50 0.75
C VAL A 183 -2.18 -0.38 0.95
N LEU A 184 -1.06 0.19 1.38
CA LEU A 184 0.13 -0.58 1.71
C LEU A 184 -0.11 -1.44 2.96
N LEU A 185 -0.71 -0.89 4.02
CA LEU A 185 -1.13 -1.65 5.22
C LEU A 185 -2.18 -2.74 4.88
N ALA A 186 -3.08 -2.48 3.94
CA ALA A 186 -4.03 -3.49 3.48
C ALA A 186 -3.33 -4.65 2.76
N ALA A 187 -2.30 -4.37 1.94
CA ALA A 187 -1.46 -5.38 1.29
C ALA A 187 -0.62 -6.20 2.28
N GLU A 188 -0.19 -5.60 3.39
CA GLU A 188 0.54 -6.25 4.48
C GLU A 188 -0.37 -7.11 5.37
N SER A 189 -1.69 -6.92 5.26
CA SER A 189 -2.68 -7.62 6.06
C SER A 189 -3.39 -8.74 5.30
N SER A 190 -3.29 -8.81 3.97
CA SER A 190 -4.09 -9.74 3.15
C SER A 190 -3.51 -9.93 1.75
N ASP A 191 -3.69 -11.14 1.19
CA ASP A 191 -3.43 -11.50 -0.20
C ASP A 191 -4.63 -11.25 -1.14
N ARG A 192 -5.64 -10.51 -0.66
CA ARG A 192 -6.94 -10.32 -1.32
C ARG A 192 -6.83 -9.68 -2.70
N PHE A 193 -5.81 -8.86 -2.94
CA PHE A 193 -5.64 -8.08 -4.16
C PHE A 193 -4.68 -8.76 -5.13
N ARG A 194 -5.04 -8.74 -6.41
CA ARG A 194 -4.18 -9.26 -7.48
C ARG A 194 -2.88 -8.47 -7.63
N ALA A 195 -2.94 -7.17 -7.42
CA ALA A 195 -1.79 -6.28 -7.22
C ALA A 195 -2.25 -5.00 -6.50
N VAL A 196 -1.31 -4.33 -5.85
CA VAL A 196 -1.54 -3.08 -5.10
C VAL A 196 -0.61 -1.99 -5.62
N PHE A 197 -1.17 -0.78 -5.79
CA PHE A 197 -0.49 0.41 -6.32
C PHE A 197 -0.53 1.53 -5.29
N SER A 198 0.56 1.74 -4.57
CA SER A 198 0.70 2.74 -3.52
C SER A 198 1.47 3.94 -4.04
N PHE A 199 0.84 5.12 -4.05
CA PHE A 199 1.45 6.36 -4.49
C PHE A 199 1.78 7.25 -3.30
N GLY A 200 3.04 7.56 -3.11
CA GLY A 200 3.53 8.49 -2.10
C GLY A 200 3.16 8.15 -0.65
N PRO A 201 3.27 6.89 -0.19
CA PRO A 201 2.97 6.55 1.18
C PRO A 201 3.99 7.15 2.16
N ALA A 202 3.59 7.31 3.42
CA ALA A 202 4.52 7.41 4.52
C ALA A 202 5.02 6.01 4.92
N ASP A 203 6.28 5.88 5.31
CA ASP A 203 6.85 4.65 5.88
C ASP A 203 6.54 4.53 7.38
N ASP A 204 6.46 5.68 8.07
CA ASP A 204 6.08 5.82 9.47
C ASP A 204 4.98 6.88 9.61
N VAL A 205 3.83 6.50 10.19
CA VAL A 205 2.69 7.42 10.32
C VAL A 205 2.96 8.59 11.27
N ALA A 206 3.96 8.51 12.14
CA ALA A 206 4.38 9.65 12.94
C ALA A 206 4.74 10.88 12.10
N GLY A 207 5.14 10.68 10.85
CA GLY A 207 5.41 11.75 9.89
C GLY A 207 4.21 12.63 9.53
N TYR A 208 2.97 12.18 9.79
CA TYR A 208 1.77 13.00 9.59
C TYR A 208 1.54 14.05 10.68
N GLY A 209 2.20 13.89 11.84
CA GLY A 209 2.02 14.77 13.00
C GLY A 209 0.85 14.38 13.91
N PRO A 210 0.95 14.70 15.20
CA PRO A 210 -0.05 14.32 16.20
C PRO A 210 -1.41 15.01 15.99
N GLU A 211 -1.43 16.16 15.34
CA GLU A 211 -2.66 16.88 15.00
C GLU A 211 -3.48 16.16 13.94
N TYR A 212 -2.87 15.30 13.14
CA TYR A 212 -3.53 14.54 12.08
C TYR A 212 -4.02 13.17 12.55
N LEU A 213 -3.34 12.60 13.54
CA LEU A 213 -3.61 11.23 14.00
C LEU A 213 -4.64 11.23 15.15
N PRO A 214 -5.72 10.43 15.07
CA PRO A 214 -6.81 10.46 16.05
C PRO A 214 -6.51 9.65 17.32
N PHE A 215 -5.29 9.16 17.52
CA PHE A 215 -4.86 8.34 18.64
C PHE A 215 -3.69 8.97 19.39
N ASN A 216 -3.32 8.40 20.54
CA ASN A 216 -2.15 8.87 21.30
C ASN A 216 -0.84 8.50 20.62
N THR A 217 -0.20 9.48 19.98
CA THR A 217 1.08 9.29 19.25
C THR A 217 2.29 9.03 20.16
N SER A 218 2.13 9.14 21.48
CA SER A 218 3.16 8.70 22.43
C SER A 218 3.12 7.18 22.68
N ASP A 219 2.05 6.50 22.26
CA ASP A 219 1.95 5.06 22.32
C ASP A 219 2.67 4.44 21.10
N ARG A 220 3.83 3.83 21.38
CA ARG A 220 4.66 3.20 20.34
C ARG A 220 3.95 2.08 19.59
N ARG A 221 3.02 1.35 20.25
CA ARG A 221 2.28 0.26 19.63
C ARG A 221 1.24 0.76 18.64
N GLU A 222 0.56 1.87 18.97
CA GLU A 222 -0.35 2.55 18.05
C GLU A 222 0.37 2.98 16.76
N LEU A 223 1.55 3.61 16.88
CA LEU A 223 2.36 4.00 15.74
C LEU A 223 2.86 2.80 14.93
N GLU A 224 3.40 1.79 15.61
CA GLU A 224 3.97 0.59 14.98
C GLU A 224 2.95 -0.13 14.10
N LEU A 225 1.73 -0.37 14.60
CA LEU A 225 0.69 -1.11 13.89
C LEU A 225 0.12 -0.38 12.67
N ARG A 226 0.48 0.90 12.48
CA ARG A 226 0.03 1.75 11.39
C ARG A 226 1.15 2.19 10.44
N SER A 227 2.40 1.87 10.77
CA SER A 227 3.58 2.29 10.00
C SER A 227 4.00 1.19 9.02
N PRO A 228 3.66 1.30 7.71
CA PRO A 228 3.88 0.21 6.77
C PRO A 228 5.35 -0.15 6.59
N GLY A 229 6.27 0.79 6.77
CA GLY A 229 7.71 0.49 6.70
C GLY A 229 8.18 -0.62 7.68
N ARG A 230 7.36 -0.94 8.68
CA ARG A 230 7.62 -2.01 9.66
C ARG A 230 7.18 -3.39 9.22
N TRP A 231 6.25 -3.49 8.24
CA TRP A 231 5.52 -4.71 7.93
C TRP A 231 5.69 -5.20 6.49
N LEU A 232 6.62 -4.62 5.72
CA LEU A 232 6.87 -4.97 4.32
C LEU A 232 7.11 -6.48 4.12
N HIS A 233 7.62 -7.18 5.13
CA HIS A 233 7.80 -8.64 5.10
C HIS A 233 6.46 -9.41 5.10
N SER A 234 5.36 -8.77 5.50
CA SER A 234 4.01 -9.37 5.53
C SER A 234 3.29 -9.31 4.18
N ILE A 235 3.84 -8.63 3.17
CA ILE A 235 3.24 -8.52 1.84
C ILE A 235 3.19 -9.89 1.17
N GLN A 236 2.00 -10.29 0.66
CA GLN A 236 1.73 -11.57 0.03
C GLN A 236 1.29 -11.47 -1.44
N SER A 237 0.97 -10.27 -1.93
CA SER A 237 0.62 -9.98 -3.33
C SER A 237 1.58 -8.94 -3.91
N PRO A 238 1.77 -8.85 -5.24
CA PRO A 238 2.61 -7.83 -5.84
C PRO A 238 2.19 -6.42 -5.42
N VAL A 239 3.12 -5.65 -4.87
CA VAL A 239 2.94 -4.26 -4.47
C VAL A 239 3.91 -3.38 -5.24
N PHE A 240 3.41 -2.30 -5.81
CA PHE A 240 4.18 -1.30 -6.52
C PHE A 240 4.03 0.03 -5.81
N VAL A 241 5.13 0.54 -5.26
CA VAL A 241 5.19 1.83 -4.56
C VAL A 241 5.81 2.86 -5.49
N PHE A 242 5.11 3.95 -5.73
CA PHE A 242 5.55 5.03 -6.63
C PHE A 242 5.69 6.33 -5.88
N GLU A 243 6.75 7.11 -6.20
CA GLU A 243 6.86 8.49 -5.76
C GLU A 243 7.67 9.31 -6.75
N GLY A 244 7.30 10.59 -6.91
CA GLY A 244 8.05 11.54 -7.72
C GLY A 244 9.38 11.94 -7.08
N THR A 245 10.37 12.28 -7.89
CA THR A 245 11.66 12.75 -7.37
C THR A 245 11.64 14.23 -6.97
N GLN A 246 10.58 14.97 -7.32
CA GLN A 246 10.40 16.38 -7.01
C GLN A 246 9.26 16.53 -5.98
N GLN A 247 9.59 16.84 -4.74
CA GLN A 247 8.66 16.97 -3.61
C GLN A 247 8.02 15.63 -3.17
N GLY A 248 7.38 15.64 -2.01
CA GLY A 248 6.65 14.48 -1.49
C GLY A 248 7.49 13.54 -0.63
N ASN A 249 7.12 12.27 -0.62
CA ASN A 249 7.59 11.24 0.31
C ASN A 249 8.75 10.39 -0.25
N LEU A 250 9.60 10.95 -1.12
CA LEU A 250 10.71 10.21 -1.73
C LEU A 250 11.63 9.54 -0.69
N ARG A 251 11.87 10.20 0.45
CA ARG A 251 12.69 9.64 1.53
C ARG A 251 12.05 8.39 2.14
N ALA A 252 10.73 8.39 2.34
CA ALA A 252 9.98 7.24 2.82
C ALA A 252 10.05 6.07 1.83
N LEU A 253 9.84 6.31 0.54
CA LEU A 253 10.01 5.30 -0.51
C LEU A 253 11.42 4.70 -0.47
N GLN A 254 12.46 5.52 -0.40
CA GLN A 254 13.85 5.05 -0.34
C GLN A 254 14.17 4.28 0.94
N ALA A 255 13.59 4.67 2.08
CA ALA A 255 13.75 3.96 3.35
C ALA A 255 13.14 2.56 3.27
N MET A 256 11.91 2.46 2.76
CA MET A 256 11.22 1.18 2.53
C MET A 256 11.98 0.29 1.54
N ALA A 257 12.47 0.86 0.42
CA ALA A 257 13.24 0.11 -0.58
C ALA A 257 14.53 -0.47 -0.01
N ARG A 258 15.20 0.24 0.90
CA ARG A 258 16.42 -0.26 1.57
C ARG A 258 16.15 -1.32 2.63
N SER A 259 14.99 -1.25 3.29
CA SER A 259 14.65 -2.15 4.40
C SER A 259 13.92 -3.42 3.95
N SER A 260 13.27 -3.39 2.79
CA SER A 260 12.51 -4.54 2.28
C SER A 260 13.41 -5.59 1.66
N SER A 261 13.25 -6.84 2.10
CA SER A 261 13.76 -8.04 1.42
C SER A 261 12.66 -8.83 0.72
N ASN A 262 11.41 -8.35 0.74
CA ASN A 262 10.28 -9.03 0.13
C ASN A 262 10.27 -8.79 -1.40
N SER A 263 10.42 -9.86 -2.17
CA SER A 263 10.48 -9.82 -3.64
C SER A 263 9.16 -9.39 -4.32
N LEU A 264 8.06 -9.35 -3.57
CA LEU A 264 6.76 -8.86 -4.06
C LEU A 264 6.61 -7.35 -3.91
N ALA A 265 7.50 -6.67 -3.17
CA ALA A 265 7.48 -5.23 -2.98
C ALA A 265 8.45 -4.54 -3.96
N HIS A 266 7.89 -3.72 -4.85
CA HIS A 266 8.63 -3.00 -5.89
C HIS A 266 8.54 -1.49 -5.64
N PHE A 267 9.68 -0.80 -5.65
CA PHE A 267 9.77 0.63 -5.32
C PHE A 267 10.29 1.42 -6.53
N HIS A 268 9.52 2.39 -6.96
CA HIS A 268 9.78 3.17 -8.17
C HIS A 268 9.83 4.67 -7.88
N SER A 269 11.02 5.27 -7.94
CA SER A 269 11.17 6.72 -7.96
C SER A 269 11.05 7.23 -9.39
N VAL A 270 10.06 8.08 -9.66
CA VAL A 270 9.76 8.59 -11.00
C VAL A 270 10.42 9.95 -11.20
N ARG A 271 11.41 10.00 -12.10
CA ARG A 271 12.22 11.17 -12.36
C ARG A 271 11.39 12.28 -13.01
N GLY A 272 11.49 13.49 -12.46
CA GLY A 272 10.80 14.67 -12.98
C GLY A 272 9.33 14.81 -12.52
N ALA A 273 8.76 13.77 -11.91
CA ALA A 273 7.43 13.82 -11.31
C ALA A 273 7.46 14.48 -9.92
N THR A 274 6.35 15.11 -9.54
CA THR A 274 6.04 15.49 -8.16
C THR A 274 5.14 14.43 -7.52
N HIS A 275 4.87 14.57 -6.22
CA HIS A 275 3.90 13.78 -5.46
C HIS A 275 2.53 13.69 -6.14
N PHE A 276 2.12 14.72 -6.86
CA PHE A 276 0.81 14.81 -7.51
C PHE A 276 0.85 14.51 -9.01
N SER A 277 1.82 15.09 -9.74
CA SER A 277 1.87 14.92 -11.20
C SER A 277 2.14 13.49 -11.65
N ILE A 278 2.65 12.65 -10.77
CA ILE A 278 2.87 11.21 -11.01
C ILE A 278 1.54 10.45 -11.27
N LEU A 279 0.41 10.93 -10.74
CA LEU A 279 -0.87 10.21 -10.73
C LEU A 279 -1.42 9.98 -12.14
N ALA A 280 -1.66 11.04 -12.90
CA ALA A 280 -2.34 10.95 -14.19
C ALA A 280 -1.63 10.02 -15.20
N PRO A 281 -0.33 10.14 -15.48
CA PRO A 281 0.34 9.26 -16.43
C PRO A 281 0.51 7.84 -15.92
N THR A 282 0.80 7.66 -14.61
CA THR A 282 1.05 6.33 -14.05
C THR A 282 -0.26 5.53 -13.91
N THR A 283 -1.38 6.14 -13.50
CA THR A 283 -2.68 5.46 -13.47
C THR A 283 -3.14 5.03 -14.87
N LYS A 284 -2.85 5.84 -15.90
CA LYS A 284 -3.11 5.45 -17.31
C LYS A 284 -2.28 4.23 -17.73
N LEU A 285 -1.01 4.19 -17.35
CA LEU A 285 -0.14 3.04 -17.61
C LEU A 285 -0.62 1.79 -16.87
N ILE A 286 -0.97 1.91 -15.59
CA ILE A 286 -1.52 0.82 -14.78
C ILE A 286 -2.82 0.29 -15.41
N ALA A 287 -3.74 1.16 -15.81
CA ALA A 287 -5.00 0.76 -16.44
C ALA A 287 -4.75 -0.11 -17.69
N ALA A 288 -3.79 0.29 -18.55
CA ALA A 288 -3.41 -0.48 -19.72
C ALA A 288 -2.81 -1.85 -19.36
N LYS A 289 -2.04 -1.94 -18.27
CA LYS A 289 -1.46 -3.20 -17.79
C LYS A 289 -2.52 -4.10 -17.15
N ILE A 290 -3.45 -3.56 -16.37
CA ILE A 290 -4.58 -4.31 -15.80
C ILE A 290 -5.41 -5.00 -16.89
N LEU A 291 -5.69 -4.31 -18.01
CA LEU A 291 -6.44 -4.92 -19.11
C LEU A 291 -5.73 -6.13 -19.73
N LYS A 292 -4.39 -6.15 -19.71
CA LYS A 292 -3.55 -7.23 -20.23
C LYS A 292 -3.24 -8.32 -19.20
N ASP A 293 -3.53 -8.07 -17.91
CA ASP A 293 -3.25 -8.98 -16.80
C ASP A 293 -4.37 -10.03 -16.67
N THR A 294 -4.36 -11.02 -17.56
CA THR A 294 -5.40 -12.07 -17.70
C THR A 294 -4.94 -13.48 -17.32
N GLY A 295 -3.64 -13.66 -17.02
CA GLY A 295 -3.04 -14.94 -16.66
C GLY A 295 -3.45 -15.44 -15.27
N PRO A 296 -3.00 -16.63 -14.86
CA PRO A 296 -3.29 -17.20 -13.53
C PRO A 296 -2.66 -16.38 -12.39
N ALA A 297 -1.49 -15.82 -12.59
CA ALA A 297 -0.81 -14.89 -11.69
C ALA A 297 -0.71 -13.49 -12.33
N SER A 298 -0.48 -12.46 -11.52
CA SER A 298 -0.23 -11.11 -12.05
C SER A 298 1.05 -11.09 -12.88
N ASN A 299 0.98 -10.46 -14.05
CA ASN A 299 2.09 -10.24 -14.96
C ASN A 299 2.49 -8.76 -15.04
N ILE A 300 1.99 -7.94 -14.13
CA ILE A 300 2.26 -6.51 -14.09
C ILE A 300 3.70 -6.28 -13.65
N THR A 301 4.43 -5.50 -14.43
CA THR A 301 5.78 -5.02 -14.15
C THR A 301 5.93 -3.60 -14.66
N PHE A 302 6.91 -2.86 -14.13
CA PHE A 302 7.20 -1.48 -14.57
C PHE A 302 8.69 -1.33 -14.82
N SER A 303 9.06 -0.71 -15.94
CA SER A 303 10.43 -0.26 -16.21
C SER A 303 10.59 1.23 -15.85
N GLU A 304 11.81 1.62 -15.51
CA GLU A 304 12.13 3.04 -15.28
C GLU A 304 11.86 3.89 -16.53
N GLU A 305 12.15 3.35 -17.71
CA GLU A 305 11.91 4.04 -18.98
C GLU A 305 10.44 4.39 -19.17
N GLU A 306 9.53 3.41 -19.01
CA GLU A 306 8.10 3.66 -19.23
C GLU A 306 7.50 4.61 -18.20
N LEU A 307 7.99 4.58 -16.94
CA LEU A 307 7.55 5.48 -15.87
C LEU A 307 8.07 6.91 -16.06
N ASN A 308 9.32 7.07 -16.51
CA ASN A 308 9.95 8.38 -16.67
C ASN A 308 9.58 9.07 -18.00
N ARG A 309 9.14 8.31 -19.03
CA ARG A 309 8.82 8.84 -20.37
C ARG A 309 7.86 10.02 -20.35
N PRO A 310 6.76 10.05 -19.56
CA PRO A 310 5.86 11.21 -19.53
C PRO A 310 6.50 12.50 -19.01
N PHE A 311 7.63 12.40 -18.33
CA PHE A 311 8.33 13.51 -17.67
C PHE A 311 9.67 13.85 -18.32
N ALA A 312 10.08 13.12 -19.38
CA ALA A 312 11.26 13.43 -20.15
C ALA A 312 11.01 14.72 -20.96
N ARG A 313 11.83 15.74 -20.72
CA ARG A 313 11.85 17.00 -21.47
C ARG A 313 12.99 16.98 -22.48
#